data_dc2c5c04b9a5e3d4066cefab6f75b941
#
_entry.id   dc2c5c04b9a5e3d4066cefab6f75b941
#
_cell.length_a   1.000
_cell.length_b   1.000
_cell.length_c   1.000
_cell.angle_alpha   90.00
_cell.angle_beta   90.00
_cell.angle_gamma   90.00
#
_symmetry.space_group_name_H-M   'P 1'
#
loop_
_entity.id
_entity.type
_entity.pdbx_description
1 polymer ?
#
loop_
_entity_poly.entity_id
_entity_poly.type
_entity_poly.pdbx_seq_one_letter_code
_entity_poly.pdbx_strand_id
1 'polypeptide(L)'
;RIVFKKKNKTKFKIKTICVGNFYLGGTGKTSLSIKINNILKKKKIKSCFIKKYYKNQTDEQKILQNNGKLFMSYNRIDALKSAEKENYDVAILDDGLQDKTIDYDISFVCFNDINWVGNGMTIPAGPLRENIYNLKNYGHIFINGNLDNINNLKKETLKINSSINIHLGKYKPTNLGEFENNCNYLIFSGIGNHKTFVSMIKKSSLKILKDIEFPDHYNYTKKDIDEILDEANSLNCEIITTEKDFQRIKDFKESKIKVLKAELNIIDEDKLINLII
;
A
#
# COMPACT_ATOMS: atom_id res chain seq x y z
N ARG A 1 17.26 -35.85 8.82
CA ARG A 1 16.24 -34.91 9.36
C ARG A 1 16.95 -33.63 9.76
N ILE A 2 16.84 -32.57 8.95
CA ILE A 2 17.33 -31.22 9.32
C ILE A 2 16.32 -30.67 10.31
N VAL A 3 16.68 -30.64 11.58
CA VAL A 3 15.88 -30.00 12.63
C VAL A 3 16.14 -28.50 12.52
N PHE A 4 15.22 -27.77 11.89
CA PHE A 4 15.25 -26.31 11.94
C PHE A 4 14.98 -25.89 13.39
N LYS A 5 16.01 -25.47 14.11
CA LYS A 5 15.85 -24.81 15.42
C LYS A 5 14.93 -23.61 15.21
N LYS A 6 13.75 -23.61 15.87
CA LYS A 6 12.89 -22.42 15.99
C LYS A 6 13.77 -21.29 16.55
N LYS A 7 14.15 -20.31 15.72
CA LYS A 7 14.83 -19.10 16.22
C LYS A 7 13.86 -18.40 17.15
N ASN A 8 14.28 -18.13 18.39
CA ASN A 8 13.50 -17.31 19.31
C ASN A 8 13.26 -15.95 18.66
N LYS A 9 12.00 -15.53 18.62
CA LYS A 9 11.63 -14.21 18.13
C LYS A 9 12.01 -13.16 19.17
N THR A 10 12.48 -12.01 18.71
CA THR A 10 12.79 -10.87 19.59
C THR A 10 11.52 -10.07 19.85
N LYS A 11 11.19 -9.90 21.12
CA LYS A 11 10.11 -9.01 21.60
C LYS A 11 10.72 -7.66 21.99
N PHE A 12 10.01 -6.58 21.68
CA PHE A 12 10.41 -5.21 22.00
C PHE A 12 9.48 -4.59 23.06
N LYS A 13 9.94 -3.56 23.75
CA LYS A 13 9.11 -2.78 24.69
C LYS A 13 8.15 -1.85 23.94
N ILE A 14 8.64 -1.25 22.85
CA ILE A 14 7.82 -0.46 21.95
C ILE A 14 6.75 -1.35 21.30
N LYS A 15 5.49 -0.90 21.28
CA LYS A 15 4.39 -1.62 20.63
C LYS A 15 4.65 -1.72 19.11
N THR A 16 4.62 -2.92 18.57
CA THR A 16 4.97 -3.20 17.17
C THR A 16 3.73 -3.55 16.35
N ILE A 17 3.47 -2.78 15.30
CA ILE A 17 2.40 -3.03 14.33
C ILE A 17 3.04 -3.35 12.98
N CYS A 18 2.93 -4.61 12.56
CA CYS A 18 3.45 -5.04 11.27
C CYS A 18 2.38 -4.95 10.19
N VAL A 19 2.67 -4.22 9.12
CA VAL A 19 1.83 -4.14 7.94
C VAL A 19 2.59 -4.77 6.77
N GLY A 20 2.04 -5.83 6.19
CA GLY A 20 2.69 -6.50 5.08
C GLY A 20 1.70 -7.26 4.21
N ASN A 21 2.18 -8.08 3.30
CA ASN A 21 1.32 -8.81 2.36
C ASN A 21 1.91 -10.16 1.97
N PHE A 22 1.05 -10.99 1.37
CA PHE A 22 1.45 -12.23 0.71
C PHE A 22 1.58 -12.07 -0.80
N TYR A 23 0.89 -11.09 -1.40
CA TYR A 23 0.86 -10.85 -2.84
C TYR A 23 1.99 -9.90 -3.25
N LEU A 24 2.71 -10.20 -4.35
CA LEU A 24 3.68 -9.27 -4.96
C LEU A 24 2.94 -8.09 -5.61
N GLY A 25 3.36 -6.86 -5.27
CA GLY A 25 2.79 -5.64 -5.86
C GLY A 25 1.89 -4.85 -4.90
N GLY A 26 1.12 -3.94 -5.46
CA GLY A 26 0.35 -2.91 -4.77
C GLY A 26 -0.85 -3.43 -3.98
N THR A 27 -0.64 -3.84 -2.74
CA THR A 27 -1.71 -4.29 -1.83
C THR A 27 -2.12 -3.24 -0.80
N GLY A 28 -1.67 -1.97 -0.95
CA GLY A 28 -2.02 -0.87 -0.06
C GLY A 28 -1.31 -0.85 1.30
N LYS A 29 -0.21 -1.61 1.48
CA LYS A 29 0.56 -1.64 2.74
C LYS A 29 0.96 -0.26 3.24
N THR A 30 1.65 0.50 2.40
CA THR A 30 2.16 1.83 2.74
C THR A 30 1.03 2.80 3.07
N SER A 31 -0.09 2.73 2.34
CA SER A 31 -1.28 3.54 2.62
C SER A 31 -1.89 3.20 3.98
N LEU A 32 -1.97 1.91 4.35
CA LEU A 32 -2.44 1.50 5.67
C LEU A 32 -1.46 1.93 6.77
N SER A 33 -0.15 1.77 6.57
CA SER A 33 0.88 2.22 7.51
C SER A 33 0.75 3.72 7.80
N ILE A 34 0.57 4.55 6.78
CA ILE A 34 0.37 5.99 6.91
C ILE A 34 -0.95 6.30 7.62
N LYS A 35 -2.03 5.59 7.28
CA LYS A 35 -3.34 5.80 7.93
C LYS A 35 -3.27 5.48 9.42
N ILE A 36 -2.63 4.37 9.81
CA ILE A 36 -2.40 4.01 11.22
C ILE A 36 -1.60 5.10 11.92
N ASN A 37 -0.50 5.58 11.32
CA ASN A 37 0.31 6.65 11.89
C ASN A 37 -0.50 7.94 12.11
N ASN A 38 -1.36 8.31 11.15
CA ASN A 38 -2.21 9.50 11.28
C ASN A 38 -3.26 9.36 12.38
N ILE A 39 -3.83 8.16 12.58
CA ILE A 39 -4.73 7.85 13.69
C ILE A 39 -3.99 8.02 15.03
N LEU A 40 -2.81 7.41 15.16
CA LEU A 40 -2.01 7.48 16.39
C LEU A 40 -1.60 8.93 16.70
N LYS A 41 -1.18 9.70 15.70
CA LYS A 41 -0.88 11.14 15.86
C LYS A 41 -2.08 11.93 16.37
N LYS A 42 -3.30 11.71 15.82
CA LYS A 42 -4.54 12.35 16.31
C LYS A 42 -4.82 12.02 17.78
N LYS A 43 -4.43 10.83 18.23
CA LYS A 43 -4.54 10.38 19.62
C LYS A 43 -3.36 10.80 20.50
N LYS A 44 -2.42 11.62 19.97
CA LYS A 44 -1.20 12.09 20.64
C LYS A 44 -0.25 10.97 21.07
N ILE A 45 -0.28 9.83 20.38
CA ILE A 45 0.63 8.69 20.58
C ILE A 45 1.84 8.89 19.66
N LYS A 46 3.03 8.84 20.23
CA LYS A 46 4.29 9.04 19.49
C LYS A 46 4.63 7.80 18.68
N SER A 47 4.38 7.85 17.38
CA SER A 47 4.59 6.73 16.47
C SER A 47 5.65 7.02 15.40
N CYS A 48 6.29 5.94 14.91
CA CYS A 48 7.29 6.00 13.85
C CYS A 48 7.12 4.85 12.87
N PHE A 49 7.72 5.01 11.69
CA PHE A 49 7.84 3.94 10.71
C PHE A 49 9.17 3.20 10.85
N ILE A 50 9.14 1.90 10.62
CA ILE A 50 10.32 1.04 10.50
C ILE A 50 10.31 0.42 9.11
N LYS A 51 11.39 0.58 8.36
CA LYS A 51 11.55 -0.05 7.05
C LYS A 51 12.95 -0.63 6.90
N LYS A 52 13.04 -1.79 6.26
CA LYS A 52 14.32 -2.33 5.83
C LYS A 52 14.83 -1.47 4.67
N TYR A 53 16.11 -1.11 4.72
CA TYR A 53 16.74 -0.34 3.64
C TYR A 53 16.88 -1.19 2.38
N TYR A 54 16.37 -0.69 1.27
CA TYR A 54 16.57 -1.21 -0.08
C TYR A 54 16.95 -0.07 -1.02
N LYS A 55 18.05 -0.24 -1.74
CA LYS A 55 18.57 0.80 -2.66
C LYS A 55 17.55 1.23 -3.74
N ASN A 56 16.68 0.31 -4.16
CA ASN A 56 15.75 0.50 -5.27
C ASN A 56 14.31 0.87 -4.84
N GLN A 57 14.06 1.19 -3.56
CA GLN A 57 12.73 1.56 -3.04
C GLN A 57 12.71 2.97 -2.46
N THR A 58 13.37 3.91 -3.12
CA THR A 58 13.53 5.30 -2.65
C THR A 58 12.21 6.07 -2.64
N ASP A 59 11.28 5.78 -3.54
CA ASP A 59 9.95 6.37 -3.62
C ASP A 59 9.09 6.04 -2.38
N GLU A 60 8.99 4.78 -1.99
CA GLU A 60 8.27 4.38 -0.78
C GLU A 60 8.90 4.96 0.51
N GLN A 61 10.24 5.00 0.55
CA GLN A 61 10.96 5.62 1.67
C GLN A 61 10.63 7.10 1.82
N LYS A 62 10.65 7.86 0.71
CA LYS A 62 10.28 9.28 0.68
C LYS A 62 8.82 9.51 1.12
N ILE A 63 7.90 8.65 0.66
CA ILE A 63 6.49 8.75 1.05
C ILE A 63 6.34 8.56 2.57
N LEU A 64 6.99 7.57 3.17
CA LEU A 64 6.96 7.37 4.62
C LEU A 64 7.60 8.53 5.39
N GLN A 65 8.76 9.03 4.92
CA GLN A 65 9.45 10.19 5.53
C GLN A 65 8.60 11.46 5.54
N ASN A 66 7.86 11.71 4.45
CA ASN A 66 6.97 12.86 4.35
C ASN A 66 5.77 12.76 5.32
N ASN A 67 5.41 11.55 5.77
CA ASN A 67 4.28 11.30 6.65
C ASN A 67 4.66 11.12 8.12
N GLY A 68 5.95 10.93 8.44
CA GLY A 68 6.40 10.76 9.82
C GLY A 68 7.87 10.40 9.95
N LYS A 69 8.32 10.22 11.19
CA LYS A 69 9.69 9.76 11.45
C LYS A 69 9.87 8.34 10.91
N LEU A 70 10.88 8.14 10.11
CA LEU A 70 11.26 6.85 9.54
C LEU A 70 12.62 6.42 10.06
N PHE A 71 12.69 5.23 10.66
CA PHE A 71 13.94 4.55 10.99
C PHE A 71 14.20 3.47 9.94
N MET A 72 15.38 3.53 9.33
CA MET A 72 15.82 2.58 8.32
C MET A 72 17.12 1.91 8.74
N SER A 73 17.21 0.62 8.51
CA SER A 73 18.43 -0.17 8.68
C SER A 73 18.41 -1.38 7.74
N TYR A 74 19.57 -1.99 7.49
CA TYR A 74 19.65 -3.29 6.82
C TYR A 74 18.98 -4.41 7.63
N ASN A 75 18.86 -4.21 8.95
CA ASN A 75 18.17 -5.10 9.88
C ASN A 75 17.09 -4.32 10.65
N ARG A 76 15.83 -4.78 10.61
CA ARG A 76 14.70 -4.12 11.32
C ARG A 76 14.89 -4.08 12.83
N ILE A 77 15.59 -5.05 13.42
CA ILE A 77 15.88 -5.07 14.85
C ILE A 77 16.66 -3.82 15.27
N ASP A 78 17.66 -3.41 14.47
CA ASP A 78 18.47 -2.23 14.80
C ASP A 78 17.65 -0.93 14.65
N ALA A 79 16.78 -0.85 13.66
CA ALA A 79 15.86 0.28 13.52
C ALA A 79 14.87 0.37 14.69
N LEU A 80 14.34 -0.77 15.17
CA LEU A 80 13.47 -0.83 16.35
C LEU A 80 14.20 -0.38 17.62
N LYS A 81 15.44 -0.84 17.83
CA LYS A 81 16.26 -0.38 18.97
C LYS A 81 16.50 1.14 18.95
N SER A 82 16.69 1.72 17.77
CA SER A 82 16.83 3.17 17.61
C SER A 82 15.53 3.90 17.95
N ALA A 83 14.38 3.35 17.55
CA ALA A 83 13.08 3.90 17.88
C ALA A 83 12.79 3.85 19.40
N GLU A 84 13.15 2.74 20.08
CA GLU A 84 13.05 2.63 21.53
C GLU A 84 13.93 3.65 22.25
N LYS A 85 15.18 3.85 21.79
CA LYS A 85 16.10 4.87 22.32
C LYS A 85 15.54 6.29 22.26
N GLU A 86 14.78 6.61 21.19
CA GLU A 86 14.14 7.91 21.00
C GLU A 86 12.75 8.01 21.69
N ASN A 87 12.38 7.02 22.51
CA ASN A 87 11.13 6.95 23.28
C ASN A 87 9.89 7.11 22.39
N TYR A 88 9.78 6.29 21.33
CA TYR A 88 8.57 6.11 20.58
C TYR A 88 7.68 5.06 21.24
N ASP A 89 6.35 5.31 21.26
CA ASP A 89 5.37 4.41 21.86
C ASP A 89 5.01 3.27 20.92
N VAL A 90 4.90 3.56 19.61
CA VAL A 90 4.47 2.62 18.59
C VAL A 90 5.40 2.66 17.38
N ALA A 91 5.83 1.48 16.94
CA ALA A 91 6.57 1.26 15.71
C ALA A 91 5.69 0.57 14.67
N ILE A 92 5.52 1.20 13.51
CA ILE A 92 4.77 0.67 12.37
C ILE A 92 5.77 0.12 11.35
N LEU A 93 5.81 -1.20 11.21
CA LEU A 93 6.74 -1.87 10.30
C LEU A 93 6.10 -2.05 8.93
N ASP A 94 6.59 -1.29 7.94
CA ASP A 94 6.13 -1.42 6.55
C ASP A 94 6.86 -2.57 5.85
N ASP A 95 6.09 -3.52 5.28
CA ASP A 95 6.55 -4.74 4.60
C ASP A 95 7.39 -5.68 5.49
N GLY A 96 6.90 -5.97 6.71
CA GLY A 96 7.63 -6.73 7.72
C GLY A 96 7.25 -8.22 7.87
N LEU A 97 6.18 -8.73 7.25
CA LEU A 97 5.60 -10.06 7.55
C LEU A 97 6.56 -11.23 7.31
N GLN A 98 7.46 -11.12 6.32
CA GLN A 98 8.44 -12.16 6.02
C GLN A 98 9.61 -12.19 7.01
N ASP A 99 9.74 -11.19 7.90
CA ASP A 99 10.75 -11.18 8.95
C ASP A 99 10.28 -11.96 10.17
N LYS A 100 10.70 -13.21 10.25
CA LYS A 100 10.31 -14.14 11.32
C LYS A 100 11.18 -14.00 12.58
N THR A 101 12.08 -13.00 12.64
CA THR A 101 12.96 -12.77 13.79
C THR A 101 12.33 -11.87 14.84
N ILE A 102 11.24 -11.18 14.51
CA ILE A 102 10.53 -10.25 15.37
C ILE A 102 9.19 -10.85 15.81
N ASP A 103 8.85 -10.66 17.08
CA ASP A 103 7.54 -11.00 17.64
C ASP A 103 6.66 -9.74 17.66
N TYR A 104 5.79 -9.61 16.65
CA TYR A 104 4.92 -8.46 16.49
C TYR A 104 3.72 -8.51 17.42
N ASP A 105 3.34 -7.37 18.02
CA ASP A 105 2.11 -7.26 18.83
C ASP A 105 0.87 -7.39 17.95
N ILE A 106 0.88 -6.73 16.79
CA ILE A 106 -0.22 -6.75 15.83
C ILE A 106 0.37 -6.95 14.42
N SER A 107 -0.28 -7.79 13.62
CA SER A 107 0.12 -7.99 12.22
C SER A 107 -1.08 -7.92 11.30
N PHE A 108 -1.01 -7.07 10.27
CA PHE A 108 -2.00 -6.99 9.20
C PHE A 108 -1.45 -7.61 7.91
N VAL A 109 -2.19 -8.57 7.35
CA VAL A 109 -1.94 -9.11 6.01
C VAL A 109 -2.80 -8.34 5.02
N CYS A 110 -2.18 -7.51 4.17
CA CYS A 110 -2.88 -6.66 3.22
C CYS A 110 -3.13 -7.36 1.89
N PHE A 111 -4.34 -7.21 1.36
CA PHE A 111 -4.74 -7.61 0.02
C PHE A 111 -5.49 -6.49 -0.69
N ASN A 112 -5.39 -6.48 -2.01
CA ASN A 112 -6.30 -5.73 -2.86
C ASN A 112 -7.43 -6.65 -3.33
N ASP A 113 -8.66 -6.16 -3.34
CA ASP A 113 -9.85 -6.96 -3.68
C ASP A 113 -9.90 -7.41 -5.15
N ILE A 114 -9.28 -6.64 -6.06
CA ILE A 114 -9.26 -6.95 -7.49
C ILE A 114 -8.25 -8.07 -7.78
N ASN A 115 -7.03 -7.94 -7.25
CA ASN A 115 -5.97 -8.91 -7.49
C ASN A 115 -6.07 -10.14 -6.57
N TRP A 116 -6.61 -9.96 -5.36
CA TRP A 116 -6.75 -10.99 -4.32
C TRP A 116 -5.50 -11.88 -4.20
N VAL A 117 -5.60 -13.14 -4.54
CA VAL A 117 -4.51 -14.13 -4.52
C VAL A 117 -3.95 -14.45 -5.93
N GLY A 118 -4.47 -13.80 -6.97
CA GLY A 118 -4.14 -14.12 -8.36
C GLY A 118 -4.51 -15.56 -8.71
N ASN A 119 -3.55 -16.34 -9.21
CA ASN A 119 -3.75 -17.77 -9.48
C ASN A 119 -3.60 -18.66 -8.23
N GLY A 120 -3.41 -18.10 -7.03
CA GLY A 120 -3.27 -18.81 -5.77
C GLY A 120 -1.91 -19.49 -5.55
N MET A 121 -0.99 -19.42 -6.51
CA MET A 121 0.32 -20.07 -6.42
C MET A 121 1.38 -19.15 -5.85
N THR A 122 2.39 -19.74 -5.21
CA THR A 122 3.56 -19.00 -4.73
C THR A 122 4.60 -18.82 -5.84
N ILE A 123 5.48 -17.82 -5.68
CA ILE A 123 6.63 -17.58 -6.55
C ILE A 123 7.48 -18.86 -6.67
N PRO A 124 7.91 -19.24 -7.89
CA PRO A 124 7.82 -18.51 -9.17
C PRO A 124 6.54 -18.80 -9.99
N ALA A 125 5.68 -19.74 -9.59
CA ALA A 125 4.50 -20.17 -10.35
C ALA A 125 3.32 -19.17 -10.28
N GLY A 126 3.34 -18.25 -9.33
CA GLY A 126 2.31 -17.23 -9.14
C GLY A 126 2.78 -16.05 -8.31
N PRO A 127 1.88 -15.13 -7.97
CA PRO A 127 2.24 -13.85 -7.37
C PRO A 127 2.40 -13.89 -5.85
N LEU A 128 2.17 -15.01 -5.18
CA LEU A 128 2.21 -15.07 -3.72
C LEU A 128 3.63 -15.27 -3.20
N ARG A 129 4.01 -14.48 -2.20
CA ARG A 129 5.25 -14.64 -1.42
C ARG A 129 5.15 -15.80 -0.41
N GLU A 130 3.93 -16.05 0.06
CA GLU A 130 3.58 -17.11 1.02
C GLU A 130 2.27 -17.77 0.60
N ASN A 131 2.11 -19.06 0.95
CA ASN A 131 0.87 -19.77 0.71
C ASN A 131 -0.29 -19.09 1.45
N ILE A 132 -1.46 -18.95 0.80
CA ILE A 132 -2.63 -18.29 1.38
C ILE A 132 -3.10 -18.95 2.69
N TYR A 133 -2.92 -20.27 2.84
CA TYR A 133 -3.24 -20.99 4.08
C TYR A 133 -2.43 -20.53 5.29
N ASN A 134 -1.32 -19.80 5.11
CA ASN A 134 -0.59 -19.18 6.20
C ASN A 134 -1.39 -18.10 6.93
N LEU A 135 -2.53 -17.65 6.40
CA LEU A 135 -3.49 -16.78 7.10
C LEU A 135 -3.97 -17.38 8.44
N LYS A 136 -3.87 -18.70 8.63
CA LYS A 136 -4.13 -19.35 9.93
C LYS A 136 -3.28 -18.80 11.08
N ASN A 137 -2.12 -18.23 10.76
CA ASN A 137 -1.15 -17.73 11.75
C ASN A 137 -1.32 -16.23 12.04
N TYR A 138 -2.32 -15.55 11.45
CA TYR A 138 -2.53 -14.13 11.57
C TYR A 138 -3.90 -13.80 12.14
N GLY A 139 -3.94 -12.78 13.01
CA GLY A 139 -5.19 -12.33 13.63
C GLY A 139 -5.97 -11.32 12.80
N HIS A 140 -5.32 -10.63 11.87
CA HIS A 140 -5.92 -9.52 11.13
C HIS A 140 -5.55 -9.54 9.65
N ILE A 141 -6.57 -9.36 8.80
CA ILE A 141 -6.44 -9.12 7.36
C ILE A 141 -7.00 -7.73 7.04
N PHE A 142 -6.35 -7.02 6.13
CA PHE A 142 -6.82 -5.76 5.59
C PHE A 142 -7.05 -5.89 4.10
N ILE A 143 -8.30 -5.72 3.66
CA ILE A 143 -8.69 -5.78 2.24
C ILE A 143 -9.06 -4.39 1.78
N ASN A 144 -8.41 -3.90 0.73
CA ASN A 144 -8.68 -2.59 0.14
C ASN A 144 -8.92 -2.68 -1.37
N GLY A 145 -9.48 -1.61 -1.92
CA GLY A 145 -9.81 -1.48 -3.33
C GLY A 145 -11.20 -0.95 -3.54
N ASN A 146 -11.94 -1.49 -4.48
CA ASN A 146 -13.31 -1.10 -4.79
C ASN A 146 -14.36 -1.73 -3.88
N LEU A 147 -14.02 -2.88 -3.33
CA LEU A 147 -14.85 -3.72 -2.47
C LEU A 147 -16.11 -4.28 -3.15
N ASP A 148 -16.11 -4.35 -4.49
CA ASP A 148 -17.28 -4.82 -5.26
C ASP A 148 -17.55 -6.32 -5.02
N ASN A 149 -16.51 -7.13 -4.77
CA ASN A 149 -16.62 -8.59 -4.52
C ASN A 149 -16.33 -8.98 -3.05
N ILE A 150 -16.48 -8.04 -2.13
CA ILE A 150 -16.02 -8.23 -0.75
C ILE A 150 -16.69 -9.40 -0.01
N ASN A 151 -17.96 -9.67 -0.31
CA ASN A 151 -18.70 -10.75 0.37
C ASN A 151 -18.10 -12.13 0.07
N ASN A 152 -17.67 -12.38 -1.17
CA ASN A 152 -16.99 -13.63 -1.55
C ASN A 152 -15.61 -13.71 -0.90
N LEU A 153 -14.83 -12.63 -0.92
CA LEU A 153 -13.51 -12.59 -0.30
C LEU A 153 -13.57 -12.82 1.21
N LYS A 154 -14.57 -12.27 1.88
CA LYS A 154 -14.83 -12.56 3.31
C LYS A 154 -15.10 -14.05 3.54
N LYS A 155 -15.96 -14.66 2.72
CA LYS A 155 -16.27 -16.10 2.84
C LYS A 155 -15.03 -16.97 2.63
N GLU A 156 -14.23 -16.68 1.61
CA GLU A 156 -12.98 -17.39 1.33
C GLU A 156 -11.98 -17.24 2.48
N THR A 157 -11.80 -16.03 2.98
CA THR A 157 -10.93 -15.73 4.12
C THR A 157 -11.34 -16.52 5.36
N LEU A 158 -12.64 -16.50 5.70
CA LEU A 158 -13.18 -17.19 6.88
C LEU A 158 -13.13 -18.72 6.77
N LYS A 159 -13.16 -19.28 5.55
CA LYS A 159 -12.91 -20.73 5.34
C LYS A 159 -11.47 -21.12 5.71
N ILE A 160 -10.50 -20.21 5.53
CA ILE A 160 -9.10 -20.48 5.88
C ILE A 160 -8.87 -20.25 7.38
N ASN A 161 -9.41 -19.17 7.92
CA ASN A 161 -9.29 -18.81 9.33
C ASN A 161 -10.58 -18.16 9.83
N SER A 162 -11.40 -18.93 10.55
CA SER A 162 -12.70 -18.47 11.04
C SER A 162 -12.63 -17.39 12.13
N SER A 163 -11.47 -17.24 12.80
CA SER A 163 -11.26 -16.26 13.87
C SER A 163 -10.56 -14.98 13.40
N ILE A 164 -10.20 -14.85 12.11
CA ILE A 164 -9.47 -13.69 11.61
C ILE A 164 -10.36 -12.44 11.58
N ASN A 165 -9.84 -11.35 12.07
CA ASN A 165 -10.52 -10.05 11.98
C ASN A 165 -10.30 -9.43 10.59
N ILE A 166 -11.40 -9.13 9.91
CA ILE A 166 -11.37 -8.52 8.58
C ILE A 166 -11.60 -7.02 8.70
N HIS A 167 -10.61 -6.25 8.25
CA HIS A 167 -10.67 -4.79 8.15
C HIS A 167 -10.75 -4.40 6.68
N LEU A 168 -11.51 -3.36 6.37
CA LEU A 168 -11.78 -2.94 5.00
C LEU A 168 -11.33 -1.49 4.79
N GLY A 169 -10.78 -1.23 3.60
CA GLY A 169 -10.40 0.11 3.18
C GLY A 169 -10.79 0.40 1.74
N LYS A 170 -11.15 1.65 1.48
CA LYS A 170 -11.50 2.14 0.15
C LYS A 170 -10.76 3.43 -0.13
N TYR A 171 -10.19 3.55 -1.33
CA TYR A 171 -9.59 4.81 -1.75
C TYR A 171 -10.66 5.81 -2.13
N LYS A 172 -10.50 7.05 -1.65
CA LYS A 172 -11.40 8.17 -1.95
C LYS A 172 -10.58 9.31 -2.54
N PRO A 173 -10.95 9.81 -3.73
CA PRO A 173 -10.30 11.00 -4.29
C PRO A 173 -10.52 12.20 -3.39
N THR A 174 -9.50 13.06 -3.24
CA THR A 174 -9.56 14.24 -2.36
C THR A 174 -9.56 15.56 -3.09
N ASN A 175 -9.23 15.56 -4.39
CA ASN A 175 -9.13 16.78 -5.20
C ASN A 175 -9.97 16.73 -6.49
N LEU A 176 -11.14 16.11 -6.45
CA LEU A 176 -12.03 16.00 -7.63
C LEU A 176 -12.45 17.35 -8.19
N GLY A 177 -12.53 18.40 -7.37
CA GLY A 177 -12.85 19.75 -7.83
C GLY A 177 -11.80 20.39 -8.77
N GLU A 178 -10.62 19.78 -8.91
CA GLU A 178 -9.60 20.22 -9.87
C GLU A 178 -9.83 19.65 -11.28
N PHE A 179 -10.83 18.76 -11.47
CA PHE A 179 -11.11 18.05 -12.71
C PHE A 179 -12.49 18.44 -13.26
N GLU A 180 -12.56 18.66 -14.57
CA GLU A 180 -13.78 19.04 -15.25
C GLU A 180 -14.53 17.82 -15.78
N ASN A 181 -15.83 17.73 -15.48
CA ASN A 181 -16.65 16.59 -15.93
C ASN A 181 -16.88 16.55 -17.45
N ASN A 182 -16.71 17.68 -18.13
CA ASN A 182 -16.91 17.80 -19.57
C ASN A 182 -15.63 17.51 -20.39
N CYS A 183 -14.50 17.28 -19.72
CA CYS A 183 -13.25 16.92 -20.37
C CYS A 183 -13.10 15.42 -20.56
N ASN A 184 -12.40 15.06 -21.61
CA ASN A 184 -11.91 13.71 -21.82
C ASN A 184 -10.54 13.54 -21.19
N TYR A 185 -10.25 12.36 -20.66
CA TYR A 185 -8.99 12.11 -19.98
C TYR A 185 -8.25 10.93 -20.57
N LEU A 186 -6.94 11.13 -20.78
CA LEU A 186 -5.97 10.07 -20.89
C LEU A 186 -5.40 9.85 -19.49
N ILE A 187 -5.41 8.60 -19.04
CA ILE A 187 -4.87 8.26 -17.73
C ILE A 187 -3.70 7.29 -17.86
N PHE A 188 -2.70 7.42 -17.00
CA PHE A 188 -1.60 6.48 -16.94
C PHE A 188 -1.13 6.25 -15.51
N SER A 189 -0.62 5.05 -15.23
CA SER A 189 0.10 4.77 -13.99
C SER A 189 1.01 3.55 -14.09
N GLY A 190 2.11 3.59 -13.33
CA GLY A 190 3.03 2.49 -13.08
C GLY A 190 3.01 2.07 -11.60
N ILE A 191 1.82 1.81 -11.08
CA ILE A 191 1.60 1.32 -9.71
C ILE A 191 0.99 -0.08 -9.74
N GLY A 192 1.32 -0.91 -8.75
CA GLY A 192 0.81 -2.28 -8.65
C GLY A 192 -0.71 -2.44 -8.53
N ASN A 193 -1.46 -1.33 -8.51
CA ASN A 193 -2.92 -1.27 -8.39
C ASN A 193 -3.56 -0.36 -9.44
N HIS A 194 -3.08 -0.41 -10.67
CA HIS A 194 -3.60 0.38 -11.77
C HIS A 194 -5.13 0.25 -11.93
N LYS A 195 -5.67 -0.96 -11.87
CA LYS A 195 -7.12 -1.21 -11.97
C LYS A 195 -7.94 -0.50 -10.89
N THR A 196 -7.41 -0.38 -9.67
CA THR A 196 -8.08 0.38 -8.58
C THR A 196 -8.10 1.87 -8.90
N PHE A 197 -7.01 2.42 -9.45
CA PHE A 197 -6.93 3.81 -9.90
C PHE A 197 -7.94 4.11 -11.01
N VAL A 198 -7.98 3.28 -12.06
CA VAL A 198 -8.97 3.38 -13.15
C VAL A 198 -10.40 3.36 -12.62
N SER A 199 -10.71 2.41 -11.77
CA SER A 199 -12.06 2.28 -11.21
C SER A 199 -12.45 3.46 -10.32
N MET A 200 -11.50 4.02 -9.59
CA MET A 200 -11.73 5.22 -8.79
C MET A 200 -12.11 6.42 -9.67
N ILE A 201 -11.41 6.63 -10.79
CA ILE A 201 -11.71 7.68 -11.77
C ILE A 201 -13.09 7.46 -12.40
N LYS A 202 -13.40 6.24 -12.85
CA LYS A 202 -14.71 5.90 -13.42
C LYS A 202 -15.86 6.16 -12.45
N LYS A 203 -15.69 5.83 -11.17
CA LYS A 203 -16.68 6.09 -10.11
C LYS A 203 -16.84 7.58 -9.79
N SER A 204 -15.89 8.42 -10.20
CA SER A 204 -15.93 9.88 -10.07
C SER A 204 -16.56 10.59 -11.26
N SER A 205 -17.19 9.85 -12.19
CA SER A 205 -17.86 10.36 -13.40
C SER A 205 -16.92 11.09 -14.38
N LEU A 206 -15.62 10.90 -14.28
CA LEU A 206 -14.65 11.43 -15.24
C LEU A 206 -14.56 10.51 -16.46
N LYS A 207 -14.57 11.09 -17.64
CA LYS A 207 -14.61 10.34 -18.91
C LYS A 207 -13.20 9.95 -19.36
N ILE A 208 -12.86 8.68 -19.25
CA ILE A 208 -11.59 8.12 -19.71
C ILE A 208 -11.73 7.73 -21.19
N LEU A 209 -10.89 8.30 -22.07
CA LEU A 209 -10.76 7.86 -23.47
C LEU A 209 -9.61 6.90 -23.67
N LYS A 210 -8.51 7.10 -22.97
CA LYS A 210 -7.33 6.27 -23.07
C LYS A 210 -6.80 5.91 -21.69
N ASP A 211 -6.35 4.67 -21.56
CA ASP A 211 -5.82 4.10 -20.34
C ASP A 211 -4.49 3.39 -20.65
N ILE A 212 -3.40 3.81 -19.98
CA ILE A 212 -2.06 3.29 -20.20
C ILE A 212 -1.52 2.72 -18.89
N GLU A 213 -1.34 1.40 -18.84
CA GLU A 213 -0.77 0.71 -17.70
C GLU A 213 0.73 0.45 -17.92
N PHE A 214 1.56 0.97 -17.03
CA PHE A 214 2.98 0.66 -16.96
C PHE A 214 3.25 -0.38 -15.86
N PRO A 215 4.36 -1.13 -15.94
CA PRO A 215 4.79 -2.03 -14.86
C PRO A 215 4.91 -1.30 -13.51
N ASP A 216 4.67 -2.02 -12.41
CA ASP A 216 4.85 -1.46 -11.06
C ASP A 216 6.29 -0.95 -10.87
N HIS A 217 6.43 0.23 -10.26
CA HIS A 217 7.70 0.94 -10.09
C HIS A 217 8.41 1.32 -11.40
N TYR A 218 7.66 1.56 -12.48
CA TYR A 218 8.23 1.95 -13.78
C TYR A 218 9.05 3.24 -13.68
N ASN A 219 10.23 3.24 -14.32
CA ASN A 219 11.09 4.40 -14.47
C ASN A 219 10.80 5.05 -15.82
N TYR A 220 10.00 6.11 -15.81
CA TYR A 220 9.63 6.83 -17.03
C TYR A 220 10.84 7.47 -17.68
N THR A 221 10.93 7.37 -19.01
CA THR A 221 11.89 8.13 -19.83
C THR A 221 11.22 9.38 -20.38
N LYS A 222 12.03 10.34 -20.86
CA LYS A 222 11.48 11.53 -21.54
C LYS A 222 10.63 11.11 -22.75
N LYS A 223 11.06 10.09 -23.49
CA LYS A 223 10.33 9.55 -24.64
C LYS A 223 8.94 9.04 -24.26
N ASP A 224 8.81 8.31 -23.13
CA ASP A 224 7.49 7.82 -22.67
C ASP A 224 6.55 9.00 -22.37
N ILE A 225 7.07 10.07 -21.77
CA ILE A 225 6.27 11.25 -21.44
C ILE A 225 5.88 12.01 -22.71
N ASP A 226 6.79 12.16 -23.66
CA ASP A 226 6.51 12.81 -24.94
C ASP A 226 5.43 12.04 -25.72
N GLU A 227 5.50 10.69 -25.77
CA GLU A 227 4.48 9.83 -26.38
C GLU A 227 3.10 9.99 -25.70
N ILE A 228 3.05 10.06 -24.37
CA ILE A 228 1.80 10.31 -23.62
C ILE A 228 1.23 11.69 -23.95
N LEU A 229 2.07 12.72 -24.04
CA LEU A 229 1.65 14.08 -24.37
C LEU A 229 1.12 14.17 -25.80
N ASP A 230 1.80 13.55 -26.76
CA ASP A 230 1.40 13.54 -28.16
C ASP A 230 0.07 12.79 -28.36
N GLU A 231 -0.10 11.66 -27.67
CA GLU A 231 -1.35 10.90 -27.71
C GLU A 231 -2.51 11.69 -27.09
N ALA A 232 -2.30 12.34 -25.96
CA ALA A 232 -3.31 13.18 -25.30
C ALA A 232 -3.70 14.37 -26.19
N ASN A 233 -2.73 15.02 -26.85
CA ASN A 233 -2.99 16.10 -27.79
C ASN A 233 -3.82 15.60 -28.99
N SER A 234 -3.48 14.45 -29.58
CA SER A 234 -4.20 13.85 -30.71
C SER A 234 -5.66 13.52 -30.39
N LEU A 235 -5.92 13.11 -29.13
CA LEU A 235 -7.25 12.76 -28.63
C LEU A 235 -8.01 13.96 -28.04
N ASN A 236 -7.40 15.12 -27.99
CA ASN A 236 -7.91 16.29 -27.28
C ASN A 236 -8.30 15.97 -25.83
N CYS A 237 -7.38 15.32 -25.09
CA CYS A 237 -7.56 14.87 -23.72
C CYS A 237 -6.68 15.65 -22.76
N GLU A 238 -7.16 15.84 -21.53
CA GLU A 238 -6.31 16.14 -20.38
C GLU A 238 -5.66 14.85 -19.84
N ILE A 239 -4.54 15.01 -19.13
CA ILE A 239 -3.78 13.85 -18.63
C ILE A 239 -3.91 13.75 -17.12
N ILE A 240 -4.22 12.54 -16.62
CA ILE A 240 -4.27 12.24 -15.18
C ILE A 240 -3.31 11.10 -14.85
N THR A 241 -2.55 11.30 -13.77
CA THR A 241 -1.70 10.26 -13.18
C THR A 241 -1.84 10.21 -11.65
N THR A 242 -1.16 9.26 -11.00
CA THR A 242 -1.12 9.14 -9.55
C THR A 242 -0.05 10.02 -8.91
N GLU A 243 -0.17 10.30 -7.60
CA GLU A 243 0.87 11.02 -6.84
C GLU A 243 2.23 10.31 -6.90
N LYS A 244 2.24 8.96 -6.88
CA LYS A 244 3.47 8.16 -6.96
C LYS A 244 4.16 8.32 -8.31
N ASP A 245 3.40 8.21 -9.38
CA ASP A 245 3.95 8.34 -10.73
C ASP A 245 4.40 9.77 -11.00
N PHE A 246 3.63 10.75 -10.54
CA PHE A 246 4.02 12.16 -10.66
C PHE A 246 5.36 12.47 -9.98
N GLN A 247 5.64 11.86 -8.81
CA GLN A 247 6.94 12.03 -8.16
C GLN A 247 8.11 11.46 -9.01
N ARG A 248 7.86 10.43 -9.82
CA ARG A 248 8.86 9.81 -10.71
C ARG A 248 9.13 10.63 -11.98
N ILE A 249 8.12 11.40 -12.42
CA ILE A 249 8.22 12.24 -13.64
C ILE A 249 8.49 13.70 -13.33
N LYS A 250 8.64 14.07 -12.08
CA LYS A 250 8.78 15.45 -11.60
C LYS A 250 9.93 16.23 -12.29
N ASP A 251 11.01 15.53 -12.62
CA ASP A 251 12.19 16.14 -13.26
C ASP A 251 11.92 16.57 -14.70
N PHE A 252 10.88 16.05 -15.34
CA PHE A 252 10.47 16.43 -16.70
C PHE A 252 9.70 17.76 -16.73
N LYS A 253 9.26 18.29 -15.57
CA LYS A 253 8.59 19.59 -15.40
C LYS A 253 7.35 19.80 -16.27
N GLU A 254 6.58 18.75 -16.51
CA GLU A 254 5.38 18.79 -17.35
C GLU A 254 4.17 19.32 -16.57
N SER A 255 3.77 20.57 -16.89
CA SER A 255 2.62 21.23 -16.24
C SER A 255 1.25 20.72 -16.73
N LYS A 256 1.21 20.01 -17.86
CA LYS A 256 -0.04 19.47 -18.45
C LYS A 256 -0.56 18.21 -17.77
N ILE A 257 0.25 17.58 -16.91
CA ILE A 257 -0.12 16.34 -16.24
C ILE A 257 -0.74 16.65 -14.87
N LYS A 258 -2.02 16.39 -14.74
CA LYS A 258 -2.78 16.56 -13.49
C LYS A 258 -2.60 15.33 -12.58
N VAL A 259 -2.60 15.55 -11.29
CA VAL A 259 -2.42 14.50 -10.27
C VAL A 259 -3.74 14.24 -9.56
N LEU A 260 -4.24 13.02 -9.64
CA LEU A 260 -5.35 12.60 -8.78
C LEU A 260 -4.81 12.17 -7.43
N LYS A 261 -5.18 12.92 -6.39
CA LYS A 261 -4.86 12.61 -4.99
C LYS A 261 -5.93 11.71 -4.40
N ALA A 262 -5.51 10.71 -3.64
CA ALA A 262 -6.44 9.79 -3.02
C ALA A 262 -6.00 9.42 -1.60
N GLU A 263 -6.97 9.38 -0.69
CA GLU A 263 -6.76 8.93 0.69
C GLU A 263 -7.41 7.56 0.92
N LEU A 264 -6.76 6.76 1.75
CA LEU A 264 -7.31 5.51 2.23
C LEU A 264 -8.33 5.80 3.34
N ASN A 265 -9.60 5.52 3.08
CA ASN A 265 -10.67 5.57 4.05
C ASN A 265 -10.93 4.16 4.60
N ILE A 266 -10.87 3.99 5.91
CA ILE A 266 -11.12 2.71 6.59
C ILE A 266 -12.59 2.62 6.95
N ILE A 267 -13.21 1.52 6.56
CA ILE A 267 -14.58 1.20 6.96
C ILE A 267 -14.50 0.64 8.38
N ASP A 268 -15.37 1.12 9.27
CA ASP A 268 -15.33 0.80 10.70
C ASP A 268 -14.00 1.20 11.37
N GLU A 269 -13.55 2.45 11.15
CA GLU A 269 -12.26 2.97 11.65
C GLU A 269 -12.16 2.82 13.17
N ASP A 270 -13.25 2.95 13.93
CA ASP A 270 -13.26 2.77 15.39
C ASP A 270 -12.81 1.37 15.82
N LYS A 271 -13.17 0.34 15.05
CA LYS A 271 -12.69 -1.03 15.30
C LYS A 271 -11.17 -1.14 15.15
N LEU A 272 -10.60 -0.46 14.17
CA LEU A 272 -9.14 -0.40 14.01
C LEU A 272 -8.50 0.41 15.11
N ILE A 273 -9.08 1.56 15.48
CA ILE A 273 -8.58 2.42 16.57
C ILE A 273 -8.48 1.62 17.86
N ASN A 274 -9.54 0.95 18.28
CA ASN A 274 -9.58 0.15 19.51
C ASN A 274 -8.56 -1.01 19.53
N LEU A 275 -8.14 -1.48 18.36
CA LEU A 275 -7.11 -2.52 18.25
C LEU A 275 -5.69 -1.96 18.42
N ILE A 276 -5.41 -0.79 17.80
CA ILE A 276 -4.05 -0.28 17.70
C ILE A 276 -3.64 0.61 18.88
N ILE A 277 -4.58 1.12 19.66
CA ILE A 277 -4.36 1.83 20.91
C ILE A 277 -4.35 0.84 22.08
#